data_62ef0531707ddaad3ae3fafd9d053c0b
#
_entry.id   62ef0531707ddaad3ae3fafd9d053c0b
#
_cell.length_a   1.000
_cell.length_b   1.000
_cell.length_c   1.000
_cell.angle_alpha   90.00
_cell.angle_beta   90.00
_cell.angle_gamma   90.00
#
_symmetry.space_group_name_H-M   'P 1'
#
loop_
_entity.id
_entity.type
_entity.pdbx_description
1 polymer ?
#
loop_
_entity_poly.entity_id
_entity_poly.type
_entity_poly.pdbx_seq_one_letter_code
_entity_poly.pdbx_strand_id
1 'polypeptide(L)'
;MNLKHLWPYARRGLLIGMAILLAMQWIDPADHRIAMEMTVWLIASVIYGVSSMLFSVERLSLLAATVLHFLLAYVVTVLCCFYLGYGATLTQAALDCLPLFVILYALIYVGTSISIRIQMKRINQKLQK
;
A
#
# COMPACT_ATOMS: atom_id res chain seq x y z
N MET A 1 -2.76 3.69 -22.77
CA MET A 1 -2.94 3.90 -21.33
C MET A 1 -2.78 5.40 -21.07
N ASN A 2 -3.83 6.09 -20.63
CA ASN A 2 -3.84 7.56 -20.55
C ASN A 2 -3.19 7.98 -19.22
N LEU A 3 -2.04 8.67 -19.26
CA LEU A 3 -1.30 9.13 -18.07
C LEU A 3 -2.16 9.94 -17.08
N LYS A 4 -3.23 10.58 -17.58
CA LYS A 4 -4.17 11.35 -16.74
C LYS A 4 -4.89 10.50 -15.69
N HIS A 5 -5.05 9.19 -15.92
CA HIS A 5 -5.67 8.28 -14.96
C HIS A 5 -4.70 7.76 -13.90
N LEU A 6 -3.38 7.81 -14.13
CA LEU A 6 -2.36 7.39 -13.18
C LEU A 6 -2.14 8.41 -12.04
N TRP A 7 -2.32 9.69 -12.35
CA TRP A 7 -2.03 10.78 -11.41
C TRP A 7 -2.78 10.69 -10.06
N PRO A 8 -4.11 10.45 -10.00
CA PRO A 8 -4.80 10.35 -8.71
C PRO A 8 -4.30 9.18 -7.86
N TYR A 9 -3.88 8.07 -8.45
CA TYR A 9 -3.33 6.92 -7.71
C TYR A 9 -1.92 7.20 -7.19
N ALA A 10 -1.06 7.74 -8.03
CA ALA A 10 0.29 8.15 -7.62
C ALA A 10 0.25 9.20 -6.49
N ARG A 11 -0.64 10.17 -6.56
CA ARG A 11 -0.85 11.18 -5.51
C ARG A 11 -1.29 10.57 -4.18
N ARG A 12 -2.21 9.60 -4.21
CA ARG A 12 -2.65 8.90 -2.99
C ARG A 12 -1.50 8.11 -2.37
N GLY A 13 -0.74 7.37 -3.18
CA GLY A 13 0.44 6.65 -2.72
C GLY A 13 1.48 7.57 -2.08
N LEU A 14 1.76 8.72 -2.71
CA LEU A 14 2.65 9.74 -2.17
C LEU A 14 2.19 10.28 -0.81
N LEU A 15 0.90 10.63 -0.68
CA LEU A 15 0.35 11.16 0.58
C LEU A 15 0.44 10.14 1.72
N ILE A 16 0.11 8.87 1.44
CA ILE A 16 0.21 7.81 2.43
C ILE A 16 1.67 7.56 2.81
N GLY A 17 2.57 7.50 1.83
CA GLY A 17 4.00 7.33 2.07
C GLY A 17 4.59 8.46 2.91
N MET A 18 4.25 9.70 2.63
CA MET A 18 4.69 10.86 3.42
C MET A 18 4.15 10.82 4.85
N ALA A 19 2.90 10.41 5.06
CA ALA A 19 2.32 10.29 6.39
C ALA A 19 3.05 9.23 7.23
N ILE A 20 3.38 8.08 6.63
CA ILE A 20 4.15 7.02 7.30
C ILE A 20 5.56 7.51 7.65
N LEU A 21 6.24 8.19 6.72
CA LEU A 21 7.58 8.72 6.94
C LEU A 21 7.61 9.74 8.08
N LEU A 22 6.63 10.67 8.11
CA LEU A 22 6.48 11.62 9.19
C LEU A 22 6.29 10.92 10.55
N ALA A 23 5.42 9.90 10.60
CA ALA A 23 5.20 9.14 11.81
C ALA A 23 6.48 8.43 12.28
N MET A 24 7.25 7.82 11.38
CA MET A 24 8.52 7.16 11.70
C MET A 24 9.56 8.15 12.22
N GLN A 25 9.64 9.35 11.66
CA GLN A 25 10.57 10.39 12.11
C GLN A 25 10.26 10.90 13.54
N TRP A 26 9.01 10.88 13.97
CA TRP A 26 8.62 11.19 15.34
C TRP A 26 9.00 10.11 16.36
N ILE A 27 9.13 8.86 15.90
CA ILE A 27 9.48 7.72 16.75
C ILE A 27 10.99 7.61 16.94
N ASP A 28 11.79 7.96 15.90
CA ASP A 28 13.27 7.90 15.97
C ASP A 28 13.89 9.12 15.24
N PRO A 29 14.17 10.21 15.94
CA PRO A 29 14.63 11.46 15.35
C PRO A 29 16.12 11.50 14.95
N ALA A 30 16.85 10.39 15.01
CA ALA A 30 18.29 10.41 14.78
C ALA A 30 18.70 9.80 13.45
N ASP A 31 19.31 10.61 12.60
CA ASP A 31 20.49 10.28 11.83
C ASP A 31 20.46 10.62 10.29
N HIS A 32 21.63 10.82 9.72
CA HIS A 32 21.93 11.15 8.32
C HIS A 32 21.41 10.15 7.26
N ARG A 33 20.87 9.02 7.66
CA ARG A 33 20.18 8.03 6.82
C ARG A 33 18.80 8.50 6.34
N ILE A 34 18.21 9.44 7.02
CA ILE A 34 16.81 9.89 6.84
C ILE A 34 16.53 10.26 5.37
N ALA A 35 17.41 11.02 4.74
CA ALA A 35 17.18 11.47 3.36
C ALA A 35 17.12 10.28 2.37
N MET A 36 17.99 9.30 2.55
CA MET A 36 18.01 8.10 1.71
C MET A 36 16.78 7.22 1.95
N GLU A 37 16.46 7.00 3.21
CA GLU A 37 15.25 6.25 3.60
C GLU A 37 13.98 6.91 3.06
N MET A 38 13.85 8.23 3.22
CA MET A 38 12.73 8.99 2.67
C MET A 38 12.62 8.83 1.16
N THR A 39 13.72 8.91 0.43
CA THR A 39 13.72 8.77 -1.03
C THR A 39 13.27 7.37 -1.47
N VAL A 40 13.81 6.32 -0.85
CA VAL A 40 13.45 4.93 -1.15
C VAL A 40 11.97 4.68 -0.88
N TRP A 41 11.45 5.13 0.27
CA TRP A 41 10.05 4.95 0.62
C TRP A 41 9.10 5.81 -0.22
N LEU A 42 9.53 6.99 -0.67
CA LEU A 42 8.76 7.78 -1.63
C LEU A 42 8.61 7.08 -2.97
N ILE A 43 9.68 6.50 -3.50
CA ILE A 43 9.62 5.70 -4.72
C ILE A 43 8.70 4.49 -4.53
N ALA A 44 8.86 3.75 -3.44
CA ALA A 44 8.00 2.62 -3.11
C ALA A 44 6.53 3.03 -3.02
N SER A 45 6.22 4.17 -2.38
CA SER A 45 4.85 4.66 -2.24
C SER A 45 4.19 4.99 -3.57
N VAL A 46 4.95 5.50 -4.55
CA VAL A 46 4.44 5.70 -5.92
C VAL A 46 4.10 4.36 -6.57
N ILE A 47 4.95 3.35 -6.41
CA ILE A 47 4.69 2.00 -6.92
C ILE A 47 3.42 1.41 -6.28
N TYR A 48 3.25 1.56 -4.96
CA TYR A 48 2.03 1.11 -4.25
C TYR A 48 0.78 1.85 -4.75
N GLY A 49 0.90 3.17 -4.96
CA GLY A 49 -0.19 3.97 -5.50
C GLY A 49 -0.60 3.50 -6.91
N VAL A 50 0.36 3.27 -7.78
CA VAL A 50 0.09 2.78 -9.15
C VAL A 50 -0.48 1.36 -9.12
N SER A 51 0.07 0.47 -8.28
CA SER A 51 -0.44 -0.90 -8.16
C SER A 51 -1.87 -0.98 -7.61
N SER A 52 -2.33 0.06 -6.90
CA SER A 52 -3.73 0.13 -6.46
C SER A 52 -4.74 0.24 -7.61
N MET A 53 -4.30 0.52 -8.86
CA MET A 53 -5.14 0.44 -10.05
C MET A 53 -5.72 -0.96 -10.30
N LEU A 54 -5.10 -2.01 -9.73
CA LEU A 54 -5.64 -3.37 -9.78
C LEU A 54 -7.08 -3.45 -9.24
N PHE A 55 -7.42 -2.61 -8.26
CA PHE A 55 -8.80 -2.54 -7.71
C PHE A 55 -9.81 -1.89 -8.67
N SER A 56 -9.36 -1.25 -9.74
CA SER A 56 -10.22 -0.63 -10.76
C SER A 56 -10.44 -1.56 -11.97
N VAL A 57 -9.86 -2.75 -11.97
CA VAL A 57 -10.00 -3.71 -13.07
C VAL A 57 -11.29 -4.50 -12.87
N GLU A 58 -12.30 -4.25 -13.69
CA GLU A 58 -13.65 -4.85 -13.60
C GLU A 58 -13.66 -6.39 -13.65
N ARG A 59 -12.64 -6.99 -14.29
CA ARG A 59 -12.53 -8.46 -14.42
C ARG A 59 -11.94 -9.14 -13.18
N LEU A 60 -11.36 -8.37 -12.25
CA LEU A 60 -10.76 -8.92 -11.04
C LEU A 60 -11.76 -8.86 -9.88
N SER A 61 -11.91 -10.00 -9.19
CA SER A 61 -12.61 -9.97 -7.91
C SER A 61 -11.83 -9.14 -6.89
N LEU A 62 -12.52 -8.58 -5.90
CA LEU A 62 -11.87 -7.82 -4.82
C LEU A 62 -10.75 -8.64 -4.15
N LEU A 63 -11.00 -9.93 -3.92
CA LEU A 63 -9.99 -10.82 -3.33
C LEU A 63 -8.77 -10.97 -4.23
N ALA A 64 -8.97 -11.21 -5.54
CA ALA A 64 -7.86 -11.34 -6.49
C ALA A 64 -7.05 -10.05 -6.60
N ALA A 65 -7.70 -8.89 -6.68
CA ALA A 65 -7.03 -7.59 -6.69
C ALA A 65 -6.23 -7.36 -5.40
N THR A 66 -6.80 -7.73 -4.24
CA THR A 66 -6.11 -7.60 -2.94
C THR A 66 -4.88 -8.50 -2.87
N VAL A 67 -4.98 -9.76 -3.30
CA VAL A 67 -3.85 -10.70 -3.29
C VAL A 67 -2.74 -10.23 -4.23
N LEU A 68 -3.07 -9.82 -5.45
CA LEU A 68 -2.08 -9.32 -6.41
C LEU A 68 -1.39 -8.05 -5.91
N HIS A 69 -2.14 -7.11 -5.37
CA HIS A 69 -1.59 -5.89 -4.77
C HIS A 69 -0.70 -6.21 -3.58
N PHE A 70 -1.13 -7.13 -2.70
CA PHE A 70 -0.34 -7.62 -1.57
C PHE A 70 1.01 -8.18 -2.03
N LEU A 71 1.01 -9.10 -2.99
CA LEU A 71 2.24 -9.72 -3.48
C LEU A 71 3.21 -8.68 -4.05
N LEU A 72 2.71 -7.77 -4.86
CA LEU A 72 3.52 -6.73 -5.47
C LEU A 72 4.08 -5.76 -4.41
N ALA A 73 3.25 -5.28 -3.51
CA ALA A 73 3.67 -4.39 -2.44
C ALA A 73 4.65 -5.08 -1.47
N TYR A 74 4.43 -6.35 -1.16
CA TYR A 74 5.31 -7.13 -0.30
C TYR A 74 6.71 -7.29 -0.91
N VAL A 75 6.79 -7.67 -2.19
CA VAL A 75 8.08 -7.79 -2.90
C VAL A 75 8.83 -6.45 -2.90
N VAL A 76 8.16 -5.35 -3.23
CA VAL A 76 8.77 -4.02 -3.22
C VAL A 76 9.27 -3.65 -1.83
N THR A 77 8.47 -3.89 -0.78
CA THR A 77 8.89 -3.61 0.61
C THR A 77 10.10 -4.42 1.02
N VAL A 78 10.12 -5.72 0.73
CA VAL A 78 11.26 -6.60 1.06
C VAL A 78 12.53 -6.11 0.40
N LEU A 79 12.45 -5.70 -0.88
CA LEU A 79 13.60 -5.15 -1.60
C LEU A 79 14.06 -3.81 -0.99
N CYS A 80 13.13 -2.92 -0.62
CA CYS A 80 13.47 -1.68 0.05
C CYS A 80 14.13 -1.92 1.42
N CYS A 81 13.56 -2.81 2.23
CA CYS A 81 14.11 -3.17 3.54
C CYS A 81 15.51 -3.77 3.43
N PHE A 82 15.73 -4.65 2.46
CA PHE A 82 17.05 -5.21 2.19
C PHE A 82 18.04 -4.14 1.73
N TYR A 83 17.65 -3.28 0.79
CA TYR A 83 18.49 -2.19 0.29
C TYR A 83 18.88 -1.19 1.41
N LEU A 84 17.96 -0.89 2.31
CA LEU A 84 18.20 0.01 3.45
C LEU A 84 18.96 -0.67 4.61
N GLY A 85 19.24 -1.96 4.51
CA GLY A 85 19.99 -2.70 5.52
C GLY A 85 19.20 -3.04 6.79
N TYR A 86 17.86 -3.10 6.70
CA TYR A 86 17.00 -3.51 7.82
C TYR A 86 17.02 -5.01 8.08
N GLY A 87 17.58 -5.80 7.15
CA GLY A 87 17.79 -7.23 7.31
C GLY A 87 19.17 -7.63 6.80
N ALA A 88 19.86 -8.53 7.50
CA ALA A 88 21.17 -9.02 7.08
C ALA A 88 21.12 -9.86 5.79
N THR A 89 19.96 -10.48 5.53
CA THR A 89 19.69 -11.25 4.30
C THR A 89 18.31 -10.91 3.77
N LEU A 90 18.09 -11.18 2.47
CA LEU A 90 16.80 -10.99 1.84
C LEU A 90 15.71 -11.84 2.52
N THR A 91 16.05 -13.05 2.94
CA THR A 91 15.14 -13.95 3.66
C THR A 91 14.73 -13.38 5.00
N GLN A 92 15.66 -12.80 5.75
CA GLN A 92 15.37 -12.17 7.03
C GLN A 92 14.45 -10.96 6.84
N ALA A 93 14.78 -10.06 5.90
CA ALA A 93 13.93 -8.92 5.58
C ALA A 93 12.50 -9.35 5.21
N ALA A 94 12.36 -10.44 4.45
CA ALA A 94 11.06 -10.99 4.10
C ALA A 94 10.29 -11.49 5.33
N LEU A 95 10.92 -12.28 6.18
CA LEU A 95 10.28 -12.84 7.38
C LEU A 95 9.87 -11.76 8.38
N ASP A 96 10.71 -10.73 8.56
CA ASP A 96 10.44 -9.64 9.50
C ASP A 96 9.27 -8.74 9.03
N CYS A 97 9.14 -8.53 7.73
CA CYS A 97 8.05 -7.73 7.16
C CYS A 97 6.71 -8.49 7.09
N LEU A 98 6.72 -9.82 6.98
CA LEU A 98 5.53 -10.62 6.69
C LEU A 98 4.39 -10.47 7.71
N PRO A 99 4.61 -10.53 9.04
CA PRO A 99 3.52 -10.44 10.01
C PRO A 99 2.79 -9.10 9.93
N LEU A 100 3.53 -8.01 9.83
CA LEU A 100 2.98 -6.67 9.73
C LEU A 100 2.14 -6.52 8.44
N PHE A 101 2.65 -7.03 7.33
CA PHE A 101 1.96 -7.00 6.05
C PHE A 101 0.64 -7.79 6.08
N VAL A 102 0.65 -8.99 6.65
CA VAL A 102 -0.55 -9.82 6.77
C VAL A 102 -1.62 -9.10 7.59
N ILE A 103 -1.26 -8.54 8.74
CA ILE A 103 -2.20 -7.80 9.59
C ILE A 103 -2.76 -6.58 8.85
N LEU A 104 -1.91 -5.79 8.22
CA LEU A 104 -2.29 -4.57 7.53
C LEU A 104 -3.25 -4.86 6.36
N TYR A 105 -2.95 -5.88 5.57
CA TYR A 105 -3.81 -6.27 4.45
C TYR A 105 -5.11 -6.93 4.88
N ALA A 106 -5.12 -7.67 5.97
CA ALA A 106 -6.36 -8.17 6.57
C ALA A 106 -7.28 -7.02 7.00
N LEU A 107 -6.72 -5.98 7.63
CA LEU A 107 -7.48 -4.79 8.02
C LEU A 107 -8.00 -4.00 6.81
N ILE A 108 -7.17 -3.82 5.78
CA ILE A 108 -7.57 -3.16 4.53
C ILE A 108 -8.70 -3.94 3.85
N TYR A 109 -8.58 -5.27 3.77
CA TYR A 109 -9.59 -6.11 3.14
C TYR A 109 -10.93 -6.03 3.88
N VAL A 110 -10.91 -6.13 5.20
CA VAL A 110 -12.11 -6.00 6.03
C VAL A 110 -12.75 -4.62 5.87
N GLY A 111 -11.95 -3.56 5.98
CA GLY A 111 -12.44 -2.18 5.84
C GLY A 111 -13.04 -1.91 4.47
N THR A 112 -12.39 -2.38 3.40
CA THR A 112 -12.90 -2.23 2.03
C THR A 112 -14.19 -3.02 1.83
N SER A 113 -14.25 -4.26 2.32
CA SER A 113 -15.45 -5.11 2.23
C SER A 113 -16.65 -4.47 2.95
N ILE A 114 -16.44 -3.90 4.13
CA ILE A 114 -17.47 -3.18 4.88
C ILE A 114 -17.94 -1.94 4.10
N SER A 115 -17.00 -1.16 3.57
CA SER A 115 -17.31 0.04 2.78
C SER A 115 -18.17 -0.29 1.56
N ILE A 116 -17.81 -1.34 0.80
CA ILE A 116 -18.58 -1.79 -0.36
C ILE A 116 -20.00 -2.21 0.06
N ARG A 117 -20.15 -2.97 1.14
CA ARG A 117 -21.46 -3.41 1.64
C ARG A 117 -22.35 -2.20 2.01
N ILE A 118 -21.80 -1.19 2.67
CA ILE A 118 -22.51 0.03 3.02
C ILE A 118 -22.95 0.79 1.76
N GLN A 119 -22.09 0.92 0.78
CA GLN A 119 -22.42 1.59 -0.49
C GLN A 119 -23.53 0.87 -1.25
N MET A 120 -23.45 -0.44 -1.36
CA MET A 120 -24.48 -1.27 -2.00
C MET A 120 -25.84 -1.13 -1.30
N LYS A 121 -25.85 -1.12 0.03
CA LYS A 121 -27.08 -0.90 0.80
C LYS A 121 -27.71 0.47 0.51
N ARG A 122 -26.88 1.52 0.42
CA ARG A 122 -27.35 2.88 0.08
C ARG A 122 -27.93 2.97 -1.32
N ILE A 123 -27.31 2.30 -2.30
CA ILE A 123 -27.78 2.27 -3.69
C ILE A 123 -29.13 1.55 -3.75
N ASN A 124 -29.25 0.38 -3.13
CA ASN A 124 -30.51 -0.38 -3.11
C ASN A 124 -31.67 0.41 -2.46
N GLN A 125 -31.40 1.16 -1.39
CA GLN A 125 -32.41 2.03 -0.77
C GLN A 125 -32.87 3.17 -1.67
N LYS A 126 -32.03 3.67 -2.58
CA LYS A 126 -32.38 4.71 -3.55
C LYS A 126 -33.21 4.18 -4.72
N LEU A 127 -33.02 2.91 -5.08
CA LEU A 127 -33.76 2.27 -6.16
C LEU A 127 -35.15 1.79 -5.74
N GLN A 128 -35.43 1.70 -4.45
CA GLN A 128 -36.72 1.31 -3.90
C GLN A 128 -37.65 2.50 -3.61
N LYS A 129 -37.20 3.72 -3.83
CA LYS A 129 -38.01 4.95 -3.78
C LYS A 129 -38.37 5.44 -5.19
#